data_7f7a1a847aff195ea6a059ddec46bb28
#
_entry.id   7f7a1a847aff195ea6a059ddec46bb28
#
_cell.length_a   1.000
_cell.length_b   1.000
_cell.length_c   1.000
_cell.angle_alpha   90.00
_cell.angle_beta   90.00
_cell.angle_gamma   90.00
#
_symmetry.space_group_name_H-M   'P 1'
#
loop_
_entity.id
_entity.type
_entity.pdbx_description
1 polymer ?
#
loop_
_entity_poly.entity_id
_entity_poly.type
_entity_poly.pdbx_seq_one_letter_code
_entity_poly.pdbx_strand_id
1 'polypeptide(L)'
;IYVREREWLQSIETATELERLSGVPFRKEIAQFYCELAMNDMIAQKPDYARNLLHMALDANKNCIRAYVLLGDIEVSQGAHQAAISHWKKIEFQNPQYLGLIAGKMLKSYRASGQLTDGLAQLNTYLDTYKLPTLMSVLYEATLAEEGPDKAAKLARNELIRKPNLTTLDQLLQARAMADETKKPVKNLGSNQDIQLMQQTVRNAIGDRAAYHCDQCGFRAKQYHWQCPACNAWE
;
A
#
# COMPACT_ATOMS: atom_id res chain seq x y z
N ILE A 1 15.76 -24.41 -8.30
CA ILE A 1 16.36 -24.00 -9.58
C ILE A 1 15.38 -23.13 -10.32
N TYR A 2 14.24 -23.61 -10.79
CA TYR A 2 13.26 -22.90 -11.64
C TYR A 2 12.80 -21.53 -11.11
N VAL A 3 12.55 -21.39 -9.82
CA VAL A 3 12.17 -20.10 -9.19
C VAL A 3 13.28 -19.05 -9.33
N ARG A 4 14.56 -19.45 -9.24
CA ARG A 4 15.71 -18.53 -9.43
C ARG A 4 15.86 -18.11 -10.87
N GLU A 5 15.52 -18.99 -11.82
CA GLU A 5 15.58 -18.76 -13.27
C GLU A 5 14.30 -18.09 -13.80
N ARG A 6 13.31 -17.88 -12.93
CA ARG A 6 11.98 -17.30 -13.23
C ARG A 6 11.19 -18.10 -14.25
N GLU A 7 11.41 -19.41 -14.27
CA GLU A 7 10.66 -20.36 -15.07
C GLU A 7 9.38 -20.77 -14.33
N TRP A 8 8.39 -19.88 -14.35
CA TRP A 8 7.23 -19.98 -13.46
C TRP A 8 6.32 -21.16 -13.78
N LEU A 9 6.17 -21.56 -15.06
CA LEU A 9 5.38 -22.74 -15.43
C LEU A 9 5.99 -24.01 -14.85
N GLN A 10 7.30 -24.21 -15.03
CA GLN A 10 8.02 -25.34 -14.46
C GLN A 10 8.01 -25.30 -12.93
N SER A 11 8.02 -24.11 -12.34
CA SER A 11 7.88 -23.95 -10.89
C SER A 11 6.52 -24.41 -10.39
N ILE A 12 5.44 -24.10 -11.12
CA ILE A 12 4.07 -24.53 -10.78
C ILE A 12 3.95 -26.06 -10.91
N GLU A 13 4.40 -26.65 -12.03
CA GLU A 13 4.37 -28.10 -12.25
C GLU A 13 5.14 -28.85 -11.18
N THR A 14 6.37 -28.40 -10.87
CA THR A 14 7.22 -29.01 -9.85
C THR A 14 6.60 -28.89 -8.45
N ALA A 15 6.04 -27.72 -8.09
CA ALA A 15 5.41 -27.51 -6.80
C ALA A 15 4.14 -28.36 -6.63
N THR A 16 3.35 -28.50 -7.71
CA THR A 16 2.15 -29.34 -7.72
C THR A 16 2.50 -30.83 -7.54
N GLU A 17 3.53 -31.30 -8.25
CA GLU A 17 3.99 -32.68 -8.10
C GLU A 17 4.60 -32.94 -6.72
N LEU A 18 5.34 -31.98 -6.17
CA LEU A 18 5.89 -32.07 -4.83
C LEU A 18 4.79 -32.11 -3.77
N GLU A 19 3.72 -31.30 -3.94
CA GLU A 19 2.53 -31.37 -3.06
C GLU A 19 1.90 -32.76 -3.10
N ARG A 20 1.74 -33.33 -4.31
CA ARG A 20 1.17 -34.68 -4.50
C ARG A 20 2.00 -35.77 -3.82
N LEU A 21 3.34 -35.68 -3.90
CA LEU A 21 4.26 -36.72 -3.40
C LEU A 21 4.52 -36.59 -1.90
N SER A 22 4.65 -35.37 -1.38
CA SER A 22 5.02 -35.12 0.01
C SER A 22 3.83 -34.93 0.95
N GLY A 23 2.65 -34.59 0.40
CA GLY A 23 1.49 -34.18 1.19
C GLY A 23 1.63 -32.77 1.81
N VAL A 24 2.74 -32.06 1.55
CA VAL A 24 2.96 -30.70 2.05
C VAL A 24 2.34 -29.70 1.07
N PRO A 25 1.45 -28.81 1.51
CA PRO A 25 0.80 -27.87 0.61
C PRO A 25 1.76 -26.77 0.14
N PHE A 26 1.81 -26.53 -1.18
CA PHE A 26 2.55 -25.43 -1.83
C PHE A 26 1.62 -24.40 -2.48
N ARG A 27 0.37 -24.35 -2.06
CA ARG A 27 -0.69 -23.53 -2.67
C ARG A 27 -0.39 -22.03 -2.63
N LYS A 28 0.29 -21.54 -1.58
CA LYS A 28 0.70 -20.14 -1.49
C LYS A 28 1.74 -19.80 -2.55
N GLU A 29 2.77 -20.61 -2.68
CA GLU A 29 3.85 -20.47 -3.66
C GLU A 29 3.30 -20.54 -5.08
N ILE A 30 2.46 -21.55 -5.37
CA ILE A 30 1.79 -21.72 -6.67
C ILE A 30 0.98 -20.48 -7.04
N ALA A 31 0.24 -19.89 -6.10
CA ALA A 31 -0.51 -18.66 -6.33
C ALA A 31 0.40 -17.49 -6.68
N GLN A 32 1.57 -17.37 -6.03
CA GLN A 32 2.55 -16.33 -6.34
C GLN A 32 3.18 -16.53 -7.74
N PHE A 33 3.44 -17.78 -8.14
CA PHE A 33 3.97 -18.07 -9.48
C PHE A 33 2.97 -17.70 -10.58
N TYR A 34 1.67 -17.95 -10.38
CA TYR A 34 0.62 -17.46 -11.26
C TYR A 34 0.58 -15.92 -11.31
N CYS A 35 0.80 -15.25 -10.19
CA CYS A 35 0.89 -13.78 -10.17
C CYS A 35 2.08 -13.25 -10.98
N GLU A 36 3.23 -13.95 -10.94
CA GLU A 36 4.39 -13.61 -11.77
C GLU A 36 4.09 -13.77 -13.27
N LEU A 37 3.46 -14.87 -13.67
CA LEU A 37 3.02 -15.08 -15.06
C LEU A 37 2.03 -13.99 -15.49
N ALA A 38 1.07 -13.65 -14.63
CA ALA A 38 0.12 -12.59 -14.91
C ALA A 38 0.79 -11.22 -15.09
N MET A 39 1.82 -10.91 -14.29
CA MET A 39 2.60 -9.68 -14.46
C MET A 39 3.31 -9.64 -15.82
N ASN A 40 3.87 -10.76 -16.29
CA ASN A 40 4.47 -10.83 -17.62
C ASN A 40 3.44 -10.53 -18.72
N ASP A 41 2.22 -11.09 -18.59
CA ASP A 41 1.15 -10.82 -19.57
C ASP A 41 0.61 -9.38 -19.47
N MET A 42 0.59 -8.78 -18.28
CA MET A 42 0.27 -7.35 -18.11
C MET A 42 1.31 -6.47 -18.84
N ILE A 43 2.59 -6.78 -18.71
CA ILE A 43 3.68 -6.07 -19.40
C ILE A 43 3.54 -6.25 -20.92
N ALA A 44 3.15 -7.46 -21.36
CA ALA A 44 2.91 -7.78 -22.77
C ALA A 44 1.58 -7.21 -23.31
N GLN A 45 0.85 -6.40 -22.51
CA GLN A 45 -0.45 -5.81 -22.87
C GLN A 45 -1.53 -6.86 -23.22
N LYS A 46 -1.54 -7.98 -22.50
CA LYS A 46 -2.51 -9.07 -22.62
C LYS A 46 -3.39 -9.21 -21.37
N PRO A 47 -4.26 -8.23 -21.08
CA PRO A 47 -4.99 -8.17 -19.81
C PRO A 47 -5.93 -9.37 -19.57
N ASP A 48 -6.52 -9.95 -20.62
CA ASP A 48 -7.44 -11.09 -20.46
C ASP A 48 -6.69 -12.37 -20.07
N TYR A 49 -5.50 -12.59 -20.63
CA TYR A 49 -4.64 -13.70 -20.23
C TYR A 49 -4.16 -13.52 -18.79
N ALA A 50 -3.71 -12.31 -18.43
CA ALA A 50 -3.32 -11.98 -17.07
C ALA A 50 -4.47 -12.23 -16.08
N ARG A 51 -5.69 -11.82 -16.42
CA ARG A 51 -6.89 -12.04 -15.57
C ARG A 51 -7.13 -13.53 -15.33
N ASN A 52 -7.04 -14.36 -16.35
CA ASN A 52 -7.20 -15.81 -16.21
C ASN A 52 -6.16 -16.41 -15.26
N LEU A 53 -4.87 -16.02 -15.41
CA LEU A 53 -3.81 -16.46 -14.50
C LEU A 53 -4.04 -16.02 -13.06
N LEU A 54 -4.56 -14.81 -12.84
CA LEU A 54 -4.90 -14.34 -11.49
C LEU A 54 -6.09 -15.10 -10.87
N HIS A 55 -7.04 -15.54 -11.69
CA HIS A 55 -8.08 -16.45 -11.21
C HIS A 55 -7.50 -17.82 -10.82
N MET A 56 -6.57 -18.38 -11.60
CA MET A 56 -5.84 -19.60 -11.23
C MET A 56 -5.05 -19.41 -9.92
N ALA A 57 -4.45 -18.22 -9.71
CA ALA A 57 -3.82 -17.88 -8.43
C ALA A 57 -4.81 -17.95 -7.26
N LEU A 58 -6.02 -17.40 -7.44
CA LEU A 58 -7.07 -17.41 -6.42
C LEU A 58 -7.68 -18.81 -6.22
N ASP A 59 -7.72 -19.66 -7.24
CA ASP A 59 -8.13 -21.06 -7.12
C ASP A 59 -7.10 -21.85 -6.30
N ALA A 60 -5.79 -21.59 -6.51
CA ALA A 60 -4.74 -22.18 -5.71
C ALA A 60 -4.76 -21.68 -4.26
N ASN A 61 -4.91 -20.36 -4.06
CA ASN A 61 -4.97 -19.72 -2.75
C ASN A 61 -5.97 -18.56 -2.76
N LYS A 62 -7.15 -18.77 -2.23
CA LYS A 62 -8.23 -17.76 -2.13
C LYS A 62 -7.81 -16.50 -1.36
N ASN A 63 -6.80 -16.60 -0.50
CA ASN A 63 -6.28 -15.50 0.30
C ASN A 63 -5.04 -14.83 -0.35
N CYS A 64 -4.79 -15.06 -1.63
CA CYS A 64 -3.69 -14.40 -2.34
C CYS A 64 -4.00 -12.90 -2.54
N ILE A 65 -3.48 -12.06 -1.65
CA ILE A 65 -3.70 -10.61 -1.67
C ILE A 65 -3.14 -10.00 -2.95
N ARG A 66 -1.96 -10.46 -3.38
CA ARG A 66 -1.31 -9.97 -4.60
C ARG A 66 -2.21 -10.14 -5.83
N ALA A 67 -2.93 -11.25 -5.93
CA ALA A 67 -3.87 -11.48 -7.04
C ALA A 67 -4.98 -10.42 -7.05
N TYR A 68 -5.55 -10.05 -5.91
CA TYR A 68 -6.56 -8.99 -5.85
C TYR A 68 -5.98 -7.61 -6.16
N VAL A 69 -4.74 -7.33 -5.76
CA VAL A 69 -4.05 -6.08 -6.14
C VAL A 69 -3.90 -6.00 -7.65
N LEU A 70 -3.40 -7.06 -8.28
CA LEU A 70 -3.15 -7.10 -9.73
C LEU A 70 -4.46 -7.09 -10.54
N LEU A 71 -5.52 -7.79 -10.10
CA LEU A 71 -6.85 -7.69 -10.72
C LEU A 71 -7.34 -6.24 -10.73
N GLY A 72 -7.26 -5.55 -9.60
CA GLY A 72 -7.61 -4.13 -9.55
C GLY A 72 -6.75 -3.27 -10.48
N ASP A 73 -5.45 -3.55 -10.60
CA ASP A 73 -4.55 -2.83 -11.50
C ASP A 73 -4.93 -3.05 -12.99
N ILE A 74 -5.34 -4.26 -13.35
CA ILE A 74 -5.87 -4.56 -14.70
C ILE A 74 -7.15 -3.74 -14.96
N GLU A 75 -8.10 -3.73 -14.03
CA GLU A 75 -9.34 -2.97 -14.17
C GLU A 75 -9.08 -1.46 -14.34
N VAL A 76 -8.10 -0.90 -13.59
CA VAL A 76 -7.67 0.50 -13.76
C VAL A 76 -7.13 0.74 -15.17
N SER A 77 -6.31 -0.16 -15.70
CA SER A 77 -5.73 -0.02 -17.04
C SER A 77 -6.80 0.01 -18.14
N GLN A 78 -7.96 -0.56 -17.86
CA GLN A 78 -9.13 -0.57 -18.74
C GLN A 78 -10.15 0.54 -18.44
N GLY A 79 -9.85 1.43 -17.48
CA GLY A 79 -10.75 2.51 -17.06
C GLY A 79 -11.91 2.06 -16.17
N ALA A 80 -11.96 0.78 -15.76
CA ALA A 80 -13.01 0.20 -14.94
C ALA A 80 -12.78 0.44 -13.44
N HIS A 81 -12.72 1.70 -13.01
CA HIS A 81 -12.33 2.10 -11.65
C HIS A 81 -13.20 1.47 -10.55
N GLN A 82 -14.50 1.31 -10.77
CA GLN A 82 -15.40 0.69 -9.77
C GLN A 82 -15.12 -0.81 -9.59
N ALA A 83 -14.80 -1.51 -10.67
CA ALA A 83 -14.39 -2.91 -10.61
C ALA A 83 -13.06 -3.05 -9.85
N ALA A 84 -12.09 -2.15 -10.11
CA ALA A 84 -10.83 -2.10 -9.38
C ALA A 84 -11.04 -1.94 -7.87
N ILE A 85 -11.85 -0.97 -7.46
CA ILE A 85 -12.19 -0.73 -6.06
C ILE A 85 -12.82 -1.99 -5.43
N SER A 86 -13.70 -2.68 -6.17
CA SER A 86 -14.36 -3.90 -5.71
C SER A 86 -13.37 -5.05 -5.47
N HIS A 87 -12.34 -5.18 -6.31
CA HIS A 87 -11.25 -6.15 -6.09
C HIS A 87 -10.43 -5.79 -4.85
N TRP A 88 -10.02 -4.53 -4.69
CA TRP A 88 -9.19 -4.10 -3.57
C TRP A 88 -9.91 -4.16 -2.22
N LYS A 89 -11.23 -3.93 -2.18
CA LYS A 89 -12.03 -4.08 -0.94
C LYS A 89 -12.00 -5.49 -0.37
N LYS A 90 -11.77 -6.52 -1.18
CA LYS A 90 -11.65 -7.90 -0.70
C LYS A 90 -10.42 -8.11 0.20
N ILE A 91 -9.39 -7.28 0.06
CA ILE A 91 -8.17 -7.33 0.86
C ILE A 91 -8.45 -7.08 2.34
N GLU A 92 -9.43 -6.22 2.66
CA GLU A 92 -9.85 -5.96 4.04
C GLU A 92 -10.21 -7.24 4.80
N PHE A 93 -10.95 -8.14 4.15
CA PHE A 93 -11.44 -9.38 4.76
C PHE A 93 -10.36 -10.46 4.87
N GLN A 94 -9.28 -10.34 4.10
CA GLN A 94 -8.21 -11.33 4.08
C GLN A 94 -7.08 -10.96 5.03
N ASN A 95 -6.53 -9.77 4.87
CA ASN A 95 -5.51 -9.23 5.75
C ASN A 95 -5.49 -7.69 5.67
N PRO A 96 -6.09 -7.00 6.64
CA PRO A 96 -6.16 -5.53 6.65
C PRO A 96 -4.81 -4.83 6.64
N GLN A 97 -3.72 -5.49 7.07
CA GLN A 97 -2.38 -4.89 7.08
C GLN A 97 -1.92 -4.43 5.69
N TYR A 98 -2.46 -5.04 4.63
CA TYR A 98 -2.14 -4.69 3.24
C TYR A 98 -2.96 -3.52 2.67
N LEU A 99 -3.94 -3.01 3.42
CA LEU A 99 -4.75 -1.85 2.99
C LEU A 99 -3.87 -0.63 2.68
N GLY A 100 -2.75 -0.48 3.40
CA GLY A 100 -1.80 0.59 3.12
C GLY A 100 -1.19 0.56 1.71
N LEU A 101 -1.00 -0.63 1.12
CA LEU A 101 -0.44 -0.78 -0.23
C LEU A 101 -1.41 -0.30 -1.33
N ILE A 102 -2.71 -0.41 -1.07
CA ILE A 102 -3.75 -0.10 -2.07
C ILE A 102 -4.44 1.24 -1.83
N ALA A 103 -4.27 1.85 -0.66
CA ALA A 103 -4.99 3.06 -0.27
C ALA A 103 -4.84 4.20 -1.29
N GLY A 104 -3.62 4.48 -1.75
CA GLY A 104 -3.37 5.49 -2.78
C GLY A 104 -3.99 5.15 -4.13
N LYS A 105 -3.98 3.86 -4.53
CA LYS A 105 -4.62 3.37 -5.75
C LYS A 105 -6.15 3.51 -5.66
N MET A 106 -6.73 3.15 -4.51
CA MET A 106 -8.16 3.30 -4.25
C MET A 106 -8.60 4.76 -4.37
N LEU A 107 -7.90 5.69 -3.73
CA LEU A 107 -8.25 7.11 -3.82
C LEU A 107 -8.16 7.65 -5.24
N LYS A 108 -7.14 7.25 -6.01
CA LYS A 108 -7.02 7.62 -7.43
C LYS A 108 -8.22 7.13 -8.23
N SER A 109 -8.67 5.91 -8.00
CA SER A 109 -9.84 5.33 -8.68
C SER A 109 -11.14 5.97 -8.24
N TYR A 110 -11.32 6.27 -6.95
CA TYR A 110 -12.47 7.04 -6.46
C TYR A 110 -12.51 8.45 -7.06
N ARG A 111 -11.36 9.12 -7.18
CA ARG A 111 -11.27 10.44 -7.84
C ARG A 111 -11.65 10.35 -9.31
N ALA A 112 -11.13 9.37 -10.04
CA ALA A 112 -11.44 9.16 -11.45
C ALA A 112 -12.94 8.83 -11.69
N SER A 113 -13.60 8.22 -10.71
CA SER A 113 -15.05 7.94 -10.75
C SER A 113 -15.93 9.09 -10.22
N GLY A 114 -15.35 10.23 -9.85
CA GLY A 114 -16.10 11.36 -9.26
C GLY A 114 -16.62 11.12 -7.83
N GLN A 115 -16.11 10.11 -7.13
CA GLN A 115 -16.56 9.66 -5.80
C GLN A 115 -15.47 9.85 -4.72
N LEU A 116 -14.66 10.90 -4.83
CA LEU A 116 -13.53 11.13 -3.93
C LEU A 116 -13.97 11.21 -2.45
N THR A 117 -15.12 11.84 -2.18
CA THR A 117 -15.67 11.95 -0.82
C THR A 117 -15.92 10.58 -0.20
N ASP A 118 -16.47 9.65 -0.96
CA ASP A 118 -16.73 8.28 -0.51
C ASP A 118 -15.40 7.54 -0.25
N GLY A 119 -14.40 7.76 -1.11
CA GLY A 119 -13.06 7.22 -0.96
C GLY A 119 -12.37 7.71 0.32
N LEU A 120 -12.44 9.00 0.61
CA LEU A 120 -11.91 9.58 1.85
C LEU A 120 -12.64 9.04 3.08
N ALA A 121 -13.97 8.93 3.04
CA ALA A 121 -14.76 8.35 4.12
C ALA A 121 -14.39 6.88 4.37
N GLN A 122 -14.22 6.08 3.31
CA GLN A 122 -13.81 4.68 3.40
C GLN A 122 -12.42 4.54 4.05
N LEU A 123 -11.42 5.33 3.62
CA LEU A 123 -10.09 5.26 4.20
C LEU A 123 -10.03 5.79 5.63
N ASN A 124 -10.85 6.77 6.01
CA ASN A 124 -11.00 7.19 7.40
C ASN A 124 -11.55 6.05 8.27
N THR A 125 -12.57 5.33 7.78
CA THR A 125 -13.10 4.14 8.46
C THR A 125 -12.00 3.08 8.65
N TYR A 126 -11.19 2.83 7.63
CA TYR A 126 -10.06 1.90 7.73
C TYR A 126 -9.00 2.37 8.73
N LEU A 127 -8.68 3.67 8.75
CA LEU A 127 -7.73 4.24 9.71
C LEU A 127 -8.24 4.08 11.15
N ASP A 128 -9.52 4.38 11.39
CA ASP A 128 -10.13 4.25 12.71
C ASP A 128 -10.18 2.79 13.19
N THR A 129 -10.43 1.85 12.28
CA THR A 129 -10.55 0.43 12.60
C THR A 129 -9.19 -0.24 12.78
N TYR A 130 -8.27 -0.07 11.82
CA TYR A 130 -7.03 -0.84 11.74
C TYR A 130 -5.79 -0.08 12.22
N LYS A 131 -5.86 1.25 12.35
CA LYS A 131 -4.80 2.13 12.89
C LYS A 131 -3.44 1.96 12.20
N LEU A 132 -3.46 1.80 10.87
CA LEU A 132 -2.27 1.60 10.04
C LEU A 132 -1.60 2.95 9.71
N PRO A 133 -0.31 3.14 10.04
CA PRO A 133 0.39 4.40 9.75
C PRO A 133 0.44 4.77 8.25
N THR A 134 0.47 3.76 7.38
CA THR A 134 0.48 3.95 5.92
C THR A 134 -0.82 4.56 5.41
N LEU A 135 -1.98 4.21 6.02
CA LEU A 135 -3.27 4.84 5.71
C LEU A 135 -3.28 6.31 6.12
N MET A 136 -2.71 6.63 7.29
CA MET A 136 -2.61 8.00 7.76
C MET A 136 -1.86 8.89 6.78
N SER A 137 -0.73 8.42 6.24
CA SER A 137 0.06 9.21 5.27
C SER A 137 -0.74 9.49 3.99
N VAL A 138 -1.44 8.50 3.46
CA VAL A 138 -2.28 8.68 2.26
C VAL A 138 -3.43 9.65 2.50
N LEU A 139 -4.11 9.52 3.64
CA LEU A 139 -5.21 10.42 4.02
C LEU A 139 -4.73 11.84 4.26
N TYR A 140 -3.57 12.01 4.93
CA TYR A 140 -2.98 13.31 5.16
C TYR A 140 -2.68 14.03 3.85
N GLU A 141 -2.01 13.38 2.90
CA GLU A 141 -1.70 13.97 1.60
C GLU A 141 -2.96 14.33 0.82
N ALA A 142 -3.96 13.46 0.83
CA ALA A 142 -5.23 13.72 0.16
C ALA A 142 -5.99 14.88 0.82
N THR A 143 -6.07 14.93 2.15
CA THR A 143 -6.73 16.01 2.90
C THR A 143 -6.00 17.33 2.68
N LEU A 144 -4.65 17.31 2.65
CA LEU A 144 -3.84 18.50 2.40
C LEU A 144 -4.12 19.08 1.00
N ALA A 145 -4.22 18.21 0.00
CA ALA A 145 -4.46 18.62 -1.39
C ALA A 145 -5.88 19.13 -1.63
N GLU A 146 -6.89 18.48 -1.04
CA GLU A 146 -8.31 18.76 -1.33
C GLU A 146 -8.93 19.77 -0.37
N GLU A 147 -8.53 19.72 0.89
CA GLU A 147 -9.20 20.48 1.96
C GLU A 147 -8.28 21.52 2.62
N GLY A 148 -7.01 21.49 2.27
CA GLY A 148 -6.01 22.45 2.70
C GLY A 148 -5.32 22.15 4.03
N PRO A 149 -4.33 23.00 4.40
CA PRO A 149 -3.42 22.71 5.49
C PRO A 149 -4.07 22.72 6.88
N ASP A 150 -5.09 23.53 7.12
CA ASP A 150 -5.75 23.59 8.43
C ASP A 150 -6.47 22.25 8.76
N LYS A 151 -7.14 21.63 7.78
CA LYS A 151 -7.80 20.33 7.97
C LYS A 151 -6.79 19.20 8.07
N ALA A 152 -5.74 19.22 7.24
CA ALA A 152 -4.64 18.26 7.32
C ALA A 152 -3.94 18.31 8.69
N ALA A 153 -3.69 19.51 9.23
CA ALA A 153 -3.14 19.69 10.57
C ALA A 153 -4.06 19.10 11.66
N LYS A 154 -5.38 19.29 11.53
CA LYS A 154 -6.36 18.73 12.47
C LYS A 154 -6.35 17.19 12.42
N LEU A 155 -6.31 16.60 11.23
CA LEU A 155 -6.22 15.15 11.04
C LEU A 155 -4.93 14.60 11.70
N ALA A 156 -3.78 15.19 11.37
CA ALA A 156 -2.49 14.77 11.93
C ALA A 156 -2.44 14.91 13.46
N ARG A 157 -2.99 16.00 14.01
CA ARG A 157 -3.06 16.22 15.46
C ARG A 157 -3.90 15.15 16.15
N ASN A 158 -5.06 14.83 15.61
CA ASN A 158 -5.95 13.82 16.20
C ASN A 158 -5.27 12.44 16.22
N GLU A 159 -4.61 12.07 15.14
CA GLU A 159 -3.90 10.78 15.09
C GLU A 159 -2.66 10.77 15.99
N LEU A 160 -1.93 11.89 16.10
CA LEU A 160 -0.77 12.00 16.97
C LEU A 160 -1.14 11.82 18.45
N ILE A 161 -2.32 12.31 18.86
CA ILE A 161 -2.85 12.09 20.21
C ILE A 161 -3.18 10.62 20.45
N ARG A 162 -3.73 9.93 19.44
CA ARG A 162 -4.09 8.51 19.53
C ARG A 162 -2.86 7.59 19.50
N LYS A 163 -1.91 7.87 18.61
CA LYS A 163 -0.73 7.04 18.37
C LYS A 163 0.49 7.92 18.05
N PRO A 164 1.22 8.37 19.08
CA PRO A 164 2.40 9.23 18.89
C PRO A 164 3.44 8.55 18.01
N ASN A 165 3.84 9.22 16.92
CA ASN A 165 4.93 8.79 16.04
C ASN A 165 5.55 9.97 15.30
N LEU A 166 6.81 9.83 14.88
CA LEU A 166 7.56 10.91 14.25
C LEU A 166 7.02 11.31 12.88
N THR A 167 6.51 10.37 12.09
CA THR A 167 5.96 10.65 10.75
C THR A 167 4.73 11.54 10.84
N THR A 168 3.79 11.23 11.74
CA THR A 168 2.60 12.06 11.95
C THR A 168 2.96 13.41 12.56
N LEU A 169 4.03 13.47 13.39
CA LEU A 169 4.53 14.74 13.91
C LEU A 169 5.12 15.62 12.79
N ASP A 170 5.92 15.06 11.87
CA ASP A 170 6.41 15.80 10.71
C ASP A 170 5.26 16.33 9.86
N GLN A 171 4.24 15.51 9.59
CA GLN A 171 3.03 15.90 8.86
C GLN A 171 2.29 17.06 9.55
N LEU A 172 2.15 17.02 10.87
CA LEU A 172 1.55 18.12 11.63
C LEU A 172 2.35 19.42 11.51
N LEU A 173 3.67 19.35 11.65
CA LEU A 173 4.56 20.50 11.53
C LEU A 173 4.52 21.08 10.10
N GLN A 174 4.52 20.23 9.09
CA GLN A 174 4.40 20.63 7.67
C GLN A 174 3.08 21.38 7.42
N ALA A 175 1.95 20.81 7.83
CA ALA A 175 0.65 21.44 7.63
C ALA A 175 0.54 22.77 8.38
N ARG A 176 1.15 22.90 9.57
CA ARG A 176 1.20 24.14 10.32
C ARG A 176 2.04 25.21 9.62
N ALA A 177 3.23 24.86 9.13
CA ALA A 177 4.06 25.78 8.38
C ALA A 177 3.32 26.34 7.14
N MET A 178 2.64 25.46 6.38
CA MET A 178 1.85 25.85 5.22
C MET A 178 0.63 26.71 5.58
N ALA A 179 -0.04 26.45 6.70
CA ALA A 179 -1.18 27.23 7.18
C ALA A 179 -0.76 28.66 7.61
N ASP A 180 0.43 28.79 8.20
CA ASP A 180 0.96 30.09 8.60
C ASP A 180 1.40 30.95 7.41
N GLU A 181 1.90 30.33 6.33
CA GLU A 181 2.22 31.02 5.07
C GLU A 181 0.98 31.58 4.37
N THR A 182 -0.17 30.94 4.50
CA THR A 182 -1.43 31.40 3.88
C THR A 182 -2.13 32.51 4.66
N LYS A 183 -1.84 32.63 5.95
CA LYS A 183 -2.35 33.71 6.81
C LYS A 183 -1.37 34.88 6.75
N LYS A 184 -1.88 36.13 6.51
CA LYS A 184 -1.05 37.36 6.48
C LYS A 184 -0.04 37.32 7.63
N PRO A 185 1.24 37.75 7.40
CA PRO A 185 2.27 37.63 8.41
C PRO A 185 1.90 38.46 9.64
N VAL A 186 1.38 37.77 10.64
CA VAL A 186 1.34 38.29 12.00
C VAL A 186 2.80 38.38 12.45
N LYS A 187 3.23 39.54 12.91
CA LYS A 187 4.61 39.93 13.29
C LYS A 187 5.24 39.03 14.40
N ASN A 188 5.20 37.73 14.28
CA ASN A 188 5.97 36.82 15.14
C ASN A 188 6.96 36.04 14.27
N LEU A 189 8.09 36.73 13.93
CA LEU A 189 9.18 36.17 13.13
C LEU A 189 9.84 34.92 13.74
N GLY A 190 9.63 34.62 15.04
CA GLY A 190 10.20 33.44 15.70
C GLY A 190 9.44 32.14 15.44
N SER A 191 8.12 32.20 15.26
CA SER A 191 7.27 31.00 15.20
C SER A 191 7.55 30.08 13.99
N ASN A 192 7.83 30.66 12.81
CA ASN A 192 8.03 29.86 11.60
C ASN A 192 9.44 29.23 11.53
N GLN A 193 10.46 29.92 12.04
CA GLN A 193 11.83 29.37 12.13
C GLN A 193 11.92 28.23 13.14
N ASP A 194 11.23 28.36 14.27
CA ASP A 194 11.17 27.30 15.30
C ASP A 194 10.46 26.05 14.78
N ILE A 195 9.34 26.23 14.05
CA ILE A 195 8.63 25.11 13.39
C ILE A 195 9.54 24.42 12.36
N GLN A 196 10.25 25.18 11.54
CA GLN A 196 11.20 24.63 10.57
C GLN A 196 12.35 23.87 11.24
N LEU A 197 12.89 24.39 12.34
CA LEU A 197 13.94 23.72 13.11
C LEU A 197 13.43 22.42 13.74
N MET A 198 12.22 22.45 14.33
CA MET A 198 11.58 21.24 14.87
C MET A 198 11.34 20.19 13.77
N GLN A 199 10.85 20.63 12.60
CA GLN A 199 10.64 19.76 11.46
C GLN A 199 11.93 19.11 10.97
N GLN A 200 13.00 19.89 10.83
CA GLN A 200 14.32 19.38 10.45
C GLN A 200 14.84 18.35 11.46
N THR A 201 14.68 18.63 12.76
CA THR A 201 15.08 17.72 13.83
C THR A 201 14.29 16.42 13.78
N VAL A 202 12.97 16.48 13.56
CA VAL A 202 12.11 15.31 13.42
C VAL A 202 12.49 14.49 12.18
N ARG A 203 12.73 15.13 11.04
CA ARG A 203 13.17 14.45 9.81
C ARG A 203 14.51 13.75 9.97
N ASN A 204 15.47 14.39 10.64
CA ASN A 204 16.75 13.79 10.97
C ASN A 204 16.58 12.56 11.90
N ALA A 205 15.64 12.62 12.85
CA ALA A 205 15.34 11.50 13.74
C ALA A 205 14.57 10.37 13.05
N ILE A 206 13.74 10.65 12.06
CA ILE A 206 13.11 9.65 11.20
C ILE A 206 14.19 8.93 10.40
N GLY A 207 15.13 9.71 9.83
CA GLY A 207 16.28 9.22 9.08
C GLY A 207 15.88 8.24 7.95
N ASP A 208 16.77 7.28 7.73
CA ASP A 208 16.59 6.24 6.71
C ASP A 208 15.89 4.98 7.22
N ARG A 209 14.89 5.13 8.09
CA ARG A 209 14.19 3.97 8.65
C ARG A 209 13.48 3.16 7.58
N ALA A 210 13.66 1.85 7.63
CA ALA A 210 12.94 0.91 6.79
C ALA A 210 11.47 0.85 7.19
N ALA A 211 10.56 0.93 6.20
CA ALA A 211 9.12 0.86 6.41
C ALA A 211 8.62 -0.60 6.54
N TYR A 212 9.38 -1.55 6.00
CA TYR A 212 9.02 -2.96 5.92
C TYR A 212 10.16 -3.84 6.42
N HIS A 213 9.82 -5.00 6.98
CA HIS A 213 10.77 -6.03 7.35
C HIS A 213 10.21 -7.41 6.97
N CYS A 214 11.09 -8.33 6.65
CA CYS A 214 10.73 -9.70 6.35
C CYS A 214 10.60 -10.50 7.64
N ASP A 215 9.47 -11.14 7.87
CA ASP A 215 9.21 -11.94 9.08
C ASP A 215 10.05 -13.20 9.15
N GLN A 216 10.54 -13.71 7.99
CA GLN A 216 11.36 -14.92 7.95
C GLN A 216 12.84 -14.67 8.27
N CYS A 217 13.43 -13.58 7.74
CA CYS A 217 14.88 -13.34 7.90
C CYS A 217 15.25 -11.98 8.50
N GLY A 218 14.26 -11.12 8.79
CA GLY A 218 14.47 -9.78 9.35
C GLY A 218 15.04 -8.75 8.34
N PHE A 219 15.14 -9.07 7.04
CA PHE A 219 15.57 -8.12 6.02
C PHE A 219 14.70 -6.87 6.06
N ARG A 220 15.32 -5.70 6.03
CA ARG A 220 14.62 -4.41 6.11
C ARG A 220 14.66 -3.67 4.78
N ALA A 221 13.51 -3.10 4.36
CA ALA A 221 13.37 -2.37 3.11
C ALA A 221 12.53 -1.10 3.25
N LYS A 222 12.81 -0.11 2.38
CA LYS A 222 11.98 1.10 2.25
C LYS A 222 10.73 0.85 1.41
N GLN A 223 10.80 -0.13 0.51
CA GLN A 223 9.70 -0.53 -0.37
C GLN A 223 9.20 -1.92 0.01
N TYR A 224 7.92 -2.16 -0.23
CA TYR A 224 7.35 -3.48 -0.05
C TYR A 224 7.78 -4.43 -1.18
N HIS A 225 8.13 -5.67 -0.82
CA HIS A 225 8.49 -6.74 -1.75
C HIS A 225 7.60 -7.95 -1.52
N TRP A 226 6.95 -8.44 -2.56
CA TRP A 226 6.14 -9.67 -2.51
C TRP A 226 6.99 -10.91 -2.28
N GLN A 227 8.22 -10.91 -2.81
CA GLN A 227 9.25 -11.89 -2.52
C GLN A 227 10.43 -11.21 -1.86
N CYS A 228 10.87 -11.71 -0.71
CA CYS A 228 12.01 -11.14 0.00
C CYS A 228 13.30 -11.29 -0.83
N PRO A 229 14.03 -10.20 -1.14
CA PRO A 229 15.26 -10.29 -1.93
C PRO A 229 16.41 -10.97 -1.21
N ALA A 230 16.35 -11.13 0.12
CA ALA A 230 17.40 -11.75 0.91
C ALA A 230 17.20 -13.26 1.08
N CYS A 231 15.98 -13.72 1.45
CA CYS A 231 15.73 -15.13 1.72
C CYS A 231 14.81 -15.81 0.70
N ASN A 232 14.30 -15.06 -0.28
CA ASN A 232 13.33 -15.50 -1.30
C ASN A 232 11.98 -16.02 -0.75
N ALA A 233 11.68 -15.76 0.52
CA ALA A 233 10.36 -16.08 1.06
C ALA A 233 9.30 -15.19 0.39
N TRP A 234 8.16 -15.79 0.08
CA TRP A 234 6.95 -15.09 -0.35
C TRP A 234 6.15 -14.62 0.86
N GLU A 235 5.24 -13.71 0.59
CA GLU A 235 4.25 -13.20 1.54
C GLU A 235 3.61 -14.26 2.42
#